data_972ab67bd118d61c3e9057a15c7c24bd
#
_entry.id   972ab67bd118d61c3e9057a15c7c24bd
#
_cell.length_a   1.000
_cell.length_b   1.000
_cell.length_c   1.000
_cell.angle_alpha   90.00
_cell.angle_beta   90.00
_cell.angle_gamma   90.00
#
_symmetry.space_group_name_H-M   'P 1'
#
loop_
_entity.id
_entity.type
_entity.pdbx_description
1 polymer ?
#
loop_
_entity_poly.entity_id
_entity_poly.type
_entity_poly.pdbx_seq_one_letter_code
_entity_poly.pdbx_strand_id
1 'polypeptide(L)'
;MSINRLRLVITGASGGIGRALIRAMQPYIDLIILNGLDQQSLEQVRDELALKNCHIIAGDVLDPEVRQNIYTMAEANGGINLLLNNAGMNDFDSFEHQSDEIITNLINVNLTAPMLLTKKLLPLLKDNPSQIINTGSIFGYLGFPGFVGYCSSKFGLKGFAQSLRRELSDTSVSVRYFAPRATRTPFNNSRVEQLNTATHTAMDSPEQVAQAFIKFLFKTSWQKRLGFKERFFTIVNDLFPAVTDRAIHQQLPIIKKYLSKKDL
;
A
#
# COMPACT_ATOMS: atom_id res chain seq x y z
N MET A 1 12.39 19.98 0.79
CA MET A 1 13.15 19.21 1.80
C MET A 1 14.18 18.36 1.06
N SER A 2 15.46 18.58 1.27
CA SER A 2 16.50 17.64 0.82
C SER A 2 16.58 16.50 1.84
N ILE A 3 15.77 15.45 1.64
CA ILE A 3 15.93 14.22 2.43
C ILE A 3 17.15 13.49 1.85
N ASN A 4 18.32 13.84 2.34
CA ASN A 4 19.57 13.24 1.86
C ASN A 4 19.83 11.86 2.45
N ARG A 5 19.09 11.45 3.50
CA ARG A 5 19.24 10.16 4.17
C ARG A 5 17.89 9.69 4.72
N LEU A 6 17.41 8.56 4.23
CA LEU A 6 16.18 7.93 4.67
C LEU A 6 16.45 6.97 5.83
N ARG A 7 15.75 7.16 6.91
CA ARG A 7 15.67 6.26 8.06
C ARG A 7 14.27 5.68 8.07
N LEU A 8 14.15 4.49 7.47
CA LEU A 8 12.89 3.94 6.94
C LEU A 8 12.40 2.76 7.78
N VAL A 9 11.12 2.75 8.11
CA VAL A 9 10.35 1.53 8.41
C VAL A 9 9.45 1.22 7.24
N ILE A 10 9.49 0.00 6.72
CA ILE A 10 8.61 -0.48 5.67
C ILE A 10 7.94 -1.78 6.05
N THR A 11 6.60 -1.86 5.91
CA THR A 11 5.83 -3.09 6.06
C THR A 11 5.57 -3.76 4.69
N GLY A 12 5.42 -5.09 4.69
CA GLY A 12 5.29 -5.84 3.43
C GLY A 12 6.53 -5.73 2.55
N ALA A 13 7.71 -5.71 3.17
CA ALA A 13 9.00 -5.47 2.53
C ALA A 13 9.36 -6.56 1.50
N SER A 14 8.95 -7.81 1.73
CA SER A 14 9.22 -8.96 0.85
C SER A 14 8.24 -9.05 -0.34
N GLY A 15 7.15 -8.27 -0.37
CA GLY A 15 6.20 -8.25 -1.47
C GLY A 15 6.77 -7.61 -2.74
N GLY A 16 6.16 -7.88 -3.91
CA GLY A 16 6.67 -7.42 -5.19
C GLY A 16 6.85 -5.89 -5.29
N ILE A 17 5.87 -5.11 -4.82
CA ILE A 17 6.00 -3.64 -4.75
C ILE A 17 7.03 -3.27 -3.68
N GLY A 18 7.01 -3.89 -2.49
CA GLY A 18 7.95 -3.60 -1.40
C GLY A 18 9.41 -3.74 -1.83
N ARG A 19 9.78 -4.86 -2.44
CA ARG A 19 11.14 -5.11 -2.99
C ARG A 19 11.55 -4.06 -4.01
N ALA A 20 10.66 -3.70 -4.94
CA ALA A 20 10.94 -2.70 -5.96
C ALA A 20 11.12 -1.30 -5.36
N LEU A 21 10.30 -0.93 -4.36
CA LEU A 21 10.42 0.34 -3.65
C LEU A 21 11.76 0.43 -2.89
N ILE A 22 12.14 -0.63 -2.17
CA ILE A 22 13.42 -0.67 -1.42
C ILE A 22 14.59 -0.53 -2.39
N ARG A 23 14.60 -1.30 -3.49
CA ARG A 23 15.64 -1.22 -4.53
C ARG A 23 15.77 0.20 -5.09
N ALA A 24 14.66 0.86 -5.39
CA ALA A 24 14.68 2.22 -5.94
C ALA A 24 15.10 3.28 -4.90
N MET A 25 14.80 3.07 -3.62
CA MET A 25 15.21 3.97 -2.53
C MET A 25 16.63 3.72 -2.03
N GLN A 26 17.26 2.60 -2.37
CA GLN A 26 18.56 2.15 -1.83
C GLN A 26 19.63 3.26 -1.82
N PRO A 27 19.79 4.10 -2.85
CA PRO A 27 20.81 5.16 -2.84
C PRO A 27 20.60 6.22 -1.76
N TYR A 28 19.41 6.29 -1.18
CA TYR A 28 18.99 7.31 -0.21
C TYR A 28 18.90 6.73 1.22
N ILE A 29 18.99 5.40 1.39
CA ILE A 29 18.76 4.72 2.68
C ILE A 29 20.01 4.83 3.55
N ASP A 30 19.82 5.34 4.78
CA ASP A 30 20.79 5.36 5.86
C ASP A 30 20.52 4.24 6.89
N LEU A 31 19.25 3.99 7.19
CA LEU A 31 18.75 2.94 8.06
C LEU A 31 17.47 2.37 7.45
N ILE A 32 17.32 1.05 7.49
CA ILE A 32 16.07 0.40 7.11
C ILE A 32 15.66 -0.69 8.10
N ILE A 33 14.40 -0.63 8.51
CA ILE A 33 13.74 -1.69 9.28
C ILE A 33 12.72 -2.35 8.36
N LEU A 34 12.98 -3.60 8.00
CA LEU A 34 12.11 -4.43 7.17
C LEU A 34 11.12 -5.18 8.05
N ASN A 35 9.83 -5.04 7.76
CA ASN A 35 8.79 -5.87 8.37
C ASN A 35 8.02 -6.64 7.28
N GLY A 36 7.66 -7.85 7.60
CA GLY A 36 6.87 -8.80 6.82
C GLY A 36 6.65 -10.07 7.63
N LEU A 37 5.80 -10.98 7.14
CA LEU A 37 5.40 -12.16 7.90
C LEU A 37 6.52 -13.19 8.04
N ASP A 38 7.31 -13.37 6.98
CA ASP A 38 8.31 -14.44 6.88
C ASP A 38 9.74 -13.91 6.97
N GLN A 39 10.47 -14.40 7.97
CA GLN A 39 11.85 -14.03 8.26
C GLN A 39 12.78 -14.31 7.07
N GLN A 40 12.69 -15.48 6.48
CA GLN A 40 13.56 -15.90 5.39
C GLN A 40 13.38 -15.01 4.13
N SER A 41 12.15 -14.67 3.81
CA SER A 41 11.85 -13.74 2.71
C SER A 41 12.42 -12.35 2.92
N LEU A 42 12.45 -11.87 4.16
CA LEU A 42 13.06 -10.57 4.51
C LEU A 42 14.59 -10.63 4.44
N GLU A 43 15.20 -11.73 4.87
CA GLU A 43 16.64 -11.96 4.73
C GLU A 43 17.06 -12.00 3.27
N GLN A 44 16.29 -12.66 2.41
CA GLN A 44 16.51 -12.63 0.96
C GLN A 44 16.49 -11.19 0.41
N VAL A 45 15.53 -10.34 0.83
CA VAL A 45 15.51 -8.93 0.40
C VAL A 45 16.77 -8.19 0.84
N ARG A 46 17.20 -8.37 2.09
CA ARG A 46 18.42 -7.76 2.62
C ARG A 46 19.64 -8.15 1.79
N ASP A 47 19.79 -9.46 1.53
CA ASP A 47 20.97 -10.02 0.91
C ASP A 47 21.02 -9.72 -0.61
N GLU A 48 19.91 -9.91 -1.33
CA GLU A 48 19.79 -9.57 -2.75
C GLU A 48 20.08 -8.08 -3.05
N LEU A 49 19.64 -7.19 -2.15
CA LEU A 49 19.84 -5.76 -2.29
C LEU A 49 21.09 -5.26 -1.56
N ALA A 50 21.89 -6.15 -0.96
CA ALA A 50 23.08 -5.82 -0.18
C ALA A 50 22.85 -4.64 0.77
N LEU A 51 21.73 -4.67 1.52
CA LEU A 51 21.32 -3.56 2.37
C LEU A 51 22.26 -3.45 3.57
N LYS A 52 22.91 -2.31 3.70
CA LYS A 52 23.68 -1.94 4.88
C LYS A 52 22.74 -1.36 5.93
N ASN A 53 23.12 -1.46 7.21
CA ASN A 53 22.32 -0.91 8.32
C ASN A 53 20.82 -1.30 8.23
N CYS A 54 20.59 -2.60 8.06
CA CYS A 54 19.27 -3.20 7.86
C CYS A 54 18.91 -4.09 9.04
N HIS A 55 17.78 -3.80 9.67
CA HIS A 55 17.18 -4.62 10.71
C HIS A 55 15.93 -5.33 10.19
N ILE A 56 15.73 -6.57 10.62
CA ILE A 56 14.58 -7.38 10.23
C ILE A 56 13.72 -7.63 11.47
N ILE A 57 12.44 -7.36 11.34
CA ILE A 57 11.42 -7.70 12.34
C ILE A 57 10.31 -8.45 11.63
N ALA A 58 10.40 -9.78 11.66
CA ALA A 58 9.36 -10.64 11.12
C ALA A 58 8.16 -10.71 12.07
N GLY A 59 6.98 -10.85 11.50
CA GLY A 59 5.73 -11.02 12.24
C GLY A 59 4.62 -10.10 11.72
N ASP A 60 3.42 -10.37 12.21
CA ASP A 60 2.24 -9.60 11.84
C ASP A 60 2.23 -8.24 12.57
N VAL A 61 2.09 -7.16 11.82
CA VAL A 61 1.96 -5.80 12.38
C VAL A 61 0.69 -5.63 13.24
N LEU A 62 -0.29 -6.53 13.11
CA LEU A 62 -1.44 -6.58 14.02
C LEU A 62 -1.06 -7.04 15.43
N ASP A 63 0.06 -7.74 15.59
CA ASP A 63 0.59 -8.10 16.89
C ASP A 63 1.19 -6.88 17.62
N PRO A 64 0.74 -6.55 18.83
CA PRO A 64 1.32 -5.46 19.62
C PRO A 64 2.82 -5.62 19.91
N GLU A 65 3.31 -6.85 20.07
CA GLU A 65 4.72 -7.14 20.33
C GLU A 65 5.59 -6.81 19.11
N VAL A 66 5.14 -7.19 17.91
CA VAL A 66 5.83 -6.84 16.65
C VAL A 66 5.93 -5.32 16.49
N ARG A 67 4.85 -4.59 16.76
CA ARG A 67 4.88 -3.11 16.72
C ARG A 67 5.81 -2.52 17.79
N GLN A 68 5.85 -3.12 18.97
CA GLN A 68 6.78 -2.70 20.04
C GLN A 68 8.23 -2.93 19.61
N ASN A 69 8.55 -4.07 19.01
CA ASN A 69 9.89 -4.39 18.52
C ASN A 69 10.34 -3.43 17.41
N ILE A 70 9.43 -3.05 16.49
CA ILE A 70 9.70 -2.03 15.48
C ILE A 70 9.99 -0.68 16.13
N TYR A 71 9.20 -0.27 17.14
CA TYR A 71 9.40 0.98 17.87
C TYR A 71 10.77 1.00 18.57
N THR A 72 11.05 -0.03 19.36
CA THR A 72 12.31 -0.15 20.13
C THR A 72 13.53 -0.14 19.20
N MET A 73 13.45 -0.86 18.06
CA MET A 73 14.53 -0.88 17.09
C MET A 73 14.73 0.51 16.44
N ALA A 74 13.64 1.20 16.10
CA ALA A 74 13.71 2.54 15.54
C ALA A 74 14.30 3.54 16.55
N GLU A 75 13.85 3.50 17.81
CA GLU A 75 14.33 4.36 18.90
C GLU A 75 15.81 4.14 19.19
N ALA A 76 16.24 2.88 19.37
CA ALA A 76 17.63 2.51 19.66
C ALA A 76 18.60 2.93 18.54
N ASN A 77 18.12 3.05 17.30
CA ASN A 77 18.92 3.54 16.19
C ASN A 77 18.80 5.06 15.96
N GLY A 78 18.22 5.84 16.88
CA GLY A 78 18.13 7.31 16.78
C GLY A 78 16.95 7.81 15.93
N GLY A 79 15.85 7.06 15.89
CA GLY A 79 14.58 7.44 15.26
C GLY A 79 14.50 7.15 13.76
N ILE A 80 13.37 7.52 13.20
CA ILE A 80 13.04 7.35 11.76
C ILE A 80 12.48 8.64 11.18
N ASN A 81 12.60 8.82 9.87
CA ASN A 81 12.00 9.95 9.15
C ASN A 81 11.08 9.51 7.99
N LEU A 82 10.91 8.21 7.78
CA LEU A 82 9.96 7.67 6.82
C LEU A 82 9.30 6.40 7.35
N LEU A 83 7.98 6.44 7.48
CA LEU A 83 7.15 5.24 7.66
C LEU A 83 6.44 4.95 6.34
N LEU A 84 6.69 3.76 5.78
CA LEU A 84 6.02 3.28 4.58
C LEU A 84 5.09 2.10 4.93
N ASN A 85 3.81 2.40 5.11
CA ASN A 85 2.76 1.41 5.27
C ASN A 85 2.46 0.79 3.89
N ASN A 86 3.10 -0.33 3.58
CA ASN A 86 3.00 -0.98 2.28
C ASN A 86 2.42 -2.40 2.36
N ALA A 87 2.40 -3.03 3.52
CA ALA A 87 1.71 -4.31 3.71
C ALA A 87 0.26 -4.22 3.25
N GLY A 88 -0.23 -5.30 2.68
CA GLY A 88 -1.60 -5.39 2.24
C GLY A 88 -1.94 -6.77 1.71
N MET A 89 -3.22 -7.06 1.67
CA MET A 89 -3.80 -8.23 1.05
C MET A 89 -4.98 -7.83 0.16
N ASN A 90 -5.34 -8.74 -0.74
CA ASN A 90 -6.48 -8.55 -1.61
C ASN A 90 -7.28 -9.88 -1.68
N ASP A 91 -8.54 -9.77 -2.01
CA ASP A 91 -9.38 -10.90 -2.36
C ASP A 91 -10.30 -10.50 -3.50
N PHE A 92 -10.53 -11.45 -4.43
CA PHE A 92 -11.41 -11.30 -5.57
C PHE A 92 -12.45 -12.41 -5.58
N ASP A 93 -13.64 -12.08 -5.08
CA ASP A 93 -14.79 -12.95 -5.13
C ASP A 93 -16.11 -12.15 -5.10
N SER A 94 -17.26 -12.78 -5.37
CA SER A 94 -18.55 -12.15 -5.11
C SER A 94 -18.72 -11.95 -3.61
N PHE A 95 -19.33 -10.84 -3.20
CA PHE A 95 -19.44 -10.48 -1.79
C PHE A 95 -20.17 -11.55 -0.96
N GLU A 96 -21.16 -12.19 -1.55
CA GLU A 96 -21.91 -13.28 -0.91
C GLU A 96 -21.08 -14.56 -0.63
N HIS A 97 -19.92 -14.70 -1.31
CA HIS A 97 -19.01 -15.83 -1.14
C HIS A 97 -17.74 -15.48 -0.35
N GLN A 98 -17.52 -14.20 -0.05
CA GLN A 98 -16.44 -13.81 0.84
C GLN A 98 -16.75 -14.25 2.26
N SER A 99 -15.86 -15.02 2.90
CA SER A 99 -16.04 -15.40 4.30
C SER A 99 -15.87 -14.20 5.24
N ASP A 100 -16.51 -14.24 6.39
CA ASP A 100 -16.35 -13.21 7.44
C ASP A 100 -14.89 -13.03 7.83
N GLU A 101 -14.10 -14.11 7.82
CA GLU A 101 -12.66 -14.09 8.11
C GLU A 101 -11.91 -13.29 7.05
N ILE A 102 -12.17 -13.50 5.77
CA ILE A 102 -11.53 -12.75 4.67
C ILE A 102 -11.89 -11.25 4.76
N ILE A 103 -13.16 -10.92 4.99
CA ILE A 103 -13.61 -9.54 5.15
C ILE A 103 -12.88 -8.87 6.32
N THR A 104 -12.84 -9.56 7.46
CA THR A 104 -12.15 -9.07 8.67
C THR A 104 -10.66 -8.87 8.42
N ASN A 105 -10.00 -9.83 7.79
CA ASN A 105 -8.57 -9.77 7.48
C ASN A 105 -8.23 -8.64 6.49
N LEU A 106 -9.09 -8.40 5.48
CA LEU A 106 -8.91 -7.26 4.55
C LEU A 106 -8.90 -5.91 5.30
N ILE A 107 -9.82 -5.72 6.24
CA ILE A 107 -9.88 -4.50 7.06
C ILE A 107 -8.69 -4.43 8.01
N ASN A 108 -8.37 -5.53 8.68
CA ASN A 108 -7.29 -5.57 9.66
C ASN A 108 -5.93 -5.29 9.01
N VAL A 109 -5.58 -5.98 7.95
CA VAL A 109 -4.27 -5.83 7.28
C VAL A 109 -4.15 -4.51 6.54
N ASN A 110 -5.18 -4.12 5.77
CA ASN A 110 -5.08 -2.95 4.89
C ASN A 110 -5.38 -1.62 5.58
N LEU A 111 -6.05 -1.61 6.73
CA LEU A 111 -6.51 -0.40 7.41
C LEU A 111 -6.07 -0.37 8.88
N THR A 112 -6.46 -1.36 9.69
CA THR A 112 -6.19 -1.35 11.13
C THR A 112 -4.69 -1.40 11.42
N ALA A 113 -3.94 -2.28 10.77
CA ALA A 113 -2.49 -2.43 10.97
C ALA A 113 -1.71 -1.13 10.67
N PRO A 114 -1.88 -0.45 9.52
CA PRO A 114 -1.22 0.83 9.29
C PRO A 114 -1.62 1.92 10.28
N MET A 115 -2.87 1.95 10.75
CA MET A 115 -3.30 2.91 11.79
C MET A 115 -2.58 2.65 13.11
N LEU A 116 -2.53 1.40 13.56
CA LEU A 116 -1.90 1.02 14.83
C LEU A 116 -0.37 1.24 14.80
N LEU A 117 0.30 0.86 13.70
CA LEU A 117 1.74 1.09 13.55
C LEU A 117 2.05 2.58 13.47
N THR A 118 1.27 3.34 12.71
CA THR A 118 1.43 4.81 12.64
C THR A 118 1.28 5.44 14.02
N LYS A 119 0.22 5.09 14.77
CA LYS A 119 0.01 5.57 16.13
C LYS A 119 1.21 5.26 17.04
N LYS A 120 1.76 4.03 16.94
CA LYS A 120 2.90 3.59 17.75
C LYS A 120 4.18 4.38 17.43
N LEU A 121 4.45 4.65 16.15
CA LEU A 121 5.67 5.34 15.70
C LEU A 121 5.56 6.86 15.64
N LEU A 122 4.36 7.41 15.82
CA LEU A 122 4.11 8.85 15.71
C LEU A 122 5.00 9.72 16.64
N PRO A 123 5.29 9.33 17.90
CA PRO A 123 6.23 10.09 18.75
C PRO A 123 7.59 10.26 18.07
N LEU A 124 8.21 9.19 17.55
CA LEU A 124 9.52 9.24 16.89
C LEU A 124 9.50 10.05 15.58
N LEU A 125 8.35 10.08 14.90
CA LEU A 125 8.19 10.82 13.66
C LEU A 125 7.99 12.33 13.88
N LYS A 126 7.52 12.75 15.05
CA LYS A 126 7.32 14.17 15.40
C LYS A 126 8.61 14.90 15.75
N ASP A 127 9.62 14.18 16.18
CA ASP A 127 10.90 14.77 16.63
C ASP A 127 11.68 15.42 15.50
N ASN A 128 11.43 15.01 14.25
CA ASN A 128 12.13 15.51 13.06
C ASN A 128 11.20 15.63 11.86
N PRO A 129 11.56 16.43 10.83
CA PRO A 129 10.83 16.45 9.58
C PRO A 129 10.72 15.03 8.98
N SER A 130 9.51 14.52 8.89
CA SER A 130 9.25 13.12 8.54
C SER A 130 8.07 12.94 7.59
N GLN A 131 7.97 11.74 7.03
CA GLN A 131 6.87 11.36 6.15
C GLN A 131 6.24 10.03 6.60
N ILE A 132 4.91 9.99 6.52
CA ILE A 132 4.11 8.77 6.61
C ILE A 132 3.47 8.56 5.24
N ILE A 133 3.87 7.51 4.52
CA ILE A 133 3.32 7.20 3.20
C ILE A 133 2.51 5.90 3.30
N ASN A 134 1.24 5.99 2.92
CA ASN A 134 0.36 4.84 2.88
C ASN A 134 0.23 4.36 1.43
N THR A 135 0.61 3.09 1.17
CA THR A 135 0.40 2.44 -0.13
C THR A 135 -1.07 2.07 -0.28
N GLY A 136 -1.77 2.93 -0.99
CA GLY A 136 -3.17 2.75 -1.32
C GLY A 136 -3.39 1.93 -2.59
N SER A 137 -4.46 2.28 -3.30
CA SER A 137 -4.83 1.73 -4.60
C SER A 137 -5.72 2.73 -5.34
N ILE A 138 -5.87 2.57 -6.64
CA ILE A 138 -6.97 3.19 -7.41
C ILE A 138 -8.32 2.79 -6.83
N PHE A 139 -8.43 1.57 -6.29
CA PHE A 139 -9.63 1.08 -5.58
C PHE A 139 -9.85 1.73 -4.20
N GLY A 140 -9.05 2.69 -3.80
CA GLY A 140 -9.35 3.65 -2.73
C GLY A 140 -10.10 4.89 -3.20
N TYR A 141 -10.43 4.97 -4.49
CA TYR A 141 -11.21 6.04 -5.13
C TYR A 141 -12.39 5.52 -5.95
N LEU A 142 -12.39 4.24 -6.25
CA LEU A 142 -13.37 3.60 -7.12
C LEU A 142 -13.77 2.25 -6.52
N GLY A 143 -15.06 2.06 -6.24
CA GLY A 143 -15.63 0.75 -5.94
C GLY A 143 -15.68 -0.10 -7.20
N PHE A 144 -15.25 -1.36 -7.11
CA PHE A 144 -15.24 -2.26 -8.26
C PHE A 144 -15.82 -3.64 -7.89
N PRO A 145 -16.70 -4.22 -8.74
CA PRO A 145 -17.30 -5.52 -8.47
C PRO A 145 -16.25 -6.61 -8.27
N GLY A 146 -16.50 -7.49 -7.32
CA GLY A 146 -15.57 -8.56 -6.94
C GLY A 146 -14.49 -8.16 -5.95
N PHE A 147 -14.32 -6.86 -5.67
CA PHE A 147 -13.34 -6.34 -4.72
C PHE A 147 -13.99 -5.55 -3.57
N VAL A 148 -15.22 -5.92 -3.16
CA VAL A 148 -15.98 -5.12 -2.19
C VAL A 148 -15.21 -4.89 -0.89
N GLY A 149 -14.73 -5.94 -0.23
CA GLY A 149 -13.95 -5.83 1.00
C GLY A 149 -12.62 -5.09 0.79
N TYR A 150 -11.92 -5.37 -0.32
CA TYR A 150 -10.67 -4.69 -0.65
C TYR A 150 -10.89 -3.18 -0.90
N CYS A 151 -11.86 -2.80 -1.72
CA CYS A 151 -12.22 -1.39 -1.94
C CYS A 151 -12.53 -0.70 -0.62
N SER A 152 -13.39 -1.30 0.22
CA SER A 152 -13.75 -0.75 1.53
C SER A 152 -12.52 -0.46 2.39
N SER A 153 -11.57 -1.39 2.45
CA SER A 153 -10.31 -1.22 3.20
C SER A 153 -9.44 -0.08 2.65
N LYS A 154 -9.35 0.04 1.31
CA LYS A 154 -8.51 1.08 0.66
C LYS A 154 -9.15 2.46 0.66
N PHE A 155 -10.50 2.56 0.63
CA PHE A 155 -11.22 3.81 0.90
C PHE A 155 -11.00 4.24 2.37
N GLY A 156 -11.11 3.32 3.32
CA GLY A 156 -10.80 3.58 4.73
C GLY A 156 -9.37 4.10 4.92
N LEU A 157 -8.38 3.46 4.32
CA LEU A 157 -6.98 3.88 4.38
C LEU A 157 -6.75 5.29 3.79
N LYS A 158 -7.46 5.63 2.71
CA LYS A 158 -7.42 6.99 2.15
C LYS A 158 -8.03 8.01 3.12
N GLY A 159 -9.18 7.66 3.72
CA GLY A 159 -9.83 8.49 4.74
C GLY A 159 -8.92 8.72 5.95
N PHE A 160 -8.29 7.66 6.46
CA PHE A 160 -7.30 7.74 7.52
C PHE A 160 -6.15 8.70 7.17
N ALA A 161 -5.51 8.49 6.00
CA ALA A 161 -4.40 9.34 5.56
C ALA A 161 -4.81 10.82 5.43
N GLN A 162 -6.02 11.08 4.91
CA GLN A 162 -6.53 12.43 4.74
C GLN A 162 -6.83 13.12 6.09
N SER A 163 -7.43 12.40 7.04
CA SER A 163 -7.75 12.92 8.36
C SER A 163 -6.49 13.20 9.16
N LEU A 164 -5.58 12.24 9.22
CA LEU A 164 -4.31 12.37 9.95
C LEU A 164 -3.43 13.49 9.36
N ARG A 165 -3.44 13.68 8.04
CA ARG A 165 -2.75 14.81 7.38
C ARG A 165 -3.26 16.16 7.86
N ARG A 166 -4.55 16.28 8.08
CA ARG A 166 -5.17 17.52 8.56
C ARG A 166 -4.88 17.74 10.03
N GLU A 167 -4.95 16.68 10.82
CA GLU A 167 -4.63 16.72 12.27
C GLU A 167 -3.18 17.13 12.53
N LEU A 168 -2.22 16.66 11.70
CA LEU A 168 -0.81 16.96 11.85
C LEU A 168 -0.32 18.16 11.02
N SER A 169 -1.24 19.02 10.54
CA SER A 169 -0.92 20.12 9.62
C SER A 169 -0.03 21.20 10.23
N ASP A 170 0.01 21.31 11.55
CA ASP A 170 0.83 22.21 12.36
C ASP A 170 2.16 21.57 12.84
N THR A 171 2.46 20.36 12.38
CA THR A 171 3.68 19.63 12.74
C THR A 171 4.63 19.49 11.54
N SER A 172 5.83 18.94 11.81
CA SER A 172 6.81 18.61 10.76
C SER A 172 6.51 17.30 10.02
N VAL A 173 5.43 16.58 10.36
CA VAL A 173 5.06 15.28 9.80
C VAL A 173 4.20 15.45 8.56
N SER A 174 4.64 14.92 7.43
CA SER A 174 3.87 14.90 6.19
C SER A 174 3.16 13.54 6.01
N VAL A 175 1.84 13.51 6.05
CA VAL A 175 1.05 12.28 5.78
C VAL A 175 0.62 12.27 4.33
N ARG A 176 0.90 11.14 3.63
CA ARG A 176 0.78 11.04 2.19
C ARG A 176 0.14 9.72 1.76
N TYR A 177 -0.46 9.71 0.58
CA TYR A 177 -1.16 8.56 0.01
C TYR A 177 -0.68 8.27 -1.41
N PHE A 178 -0.08 7.11 -1.62
CA PHE A 178 0.42 6.65 -2.90
C PHE A 178 -0.49 5.53 -3.42
N ALA A 179 -1.11 5.72 -4.57
CA ALA A 179 -2.12 4.83 -5.13
C ALA A 179 -1.65 4.22 -6.47
N PRO A 180 -1.00 3.05 -6.44
CA PRO A 180 -0.74 2.25 -7.64
C PRO A 180 -2.04 1.84 -8.33
N ARG A 181 -1.98 1.63 -9.65
CA ARG A 181 -2.97 0.85 -10.38
C ARG A 181 -2.58 -0.63 -10.36
N ALA A 182 -3.30 -1.47 -11.11
CA ALA A 182 -2.97 -2.88 -11.26
C ALA A 182 -1.47 -3.06 -11.56
N THR A 183 -0.80 -3.90 -10.77
CA THR A 183 0.64 -4.11 -10.85
C THR A 183 0.92 -5.61 -10.98
N ARG A 184 1.83 -6.00 -11.86
CA ARG A 184 2.21 -7.41 -12.09
C ARG A 184 3.03 -7.92 -10.91
N THR A 185 2.37 -8.53 -9.95
CA THR A 185 2.97 -9.13 -8.75
C THR A 185 2.16 -10.34 -8.32
N PRO A 186 2.72 -11.27 -7.52
CA PRO A 186 1.98 -12.38 -6.92
C PRO A 186 0.82 -11.96 -5.99
N PHE A 187 0.66 -10.66 -5.75
CA PHE A 187 -0.49 -10.09 -5.04
C PHE A 187 -1.82 -10.36 -5.76
N ASN A 188 -1.80 -10.47 -7.09
CA ASN A 188 -2.94 -10.82 -7.91
C ASN A 188 -2.92 -12.34 -8.18
N ASN A 189 -4.04 -13.00 -7.94
CA ASN A 189 -4.20 -14.40 -8.34
C ASN A 189 -4.48 -14.53 -9.84
N SER A 190 -4.46 -15.75 -10.37
CA SER A 190 -4.65 -16.03 -11.79
C SER A 190 -6.00 -15.52 -12.34
N ARG A 191 -7.08 -15.55 -11.54
CA ARG A 191 -8.41 -15.03 -11.94
C ARG A 191 -8.37 -13.51 -12.15
N VAL A 192 -7.67 -12.77 -11.29
CA VAL A 192 -7.49 -11.32 -11.42
C VAL A 192 -6.65 -10.99 -12.66
N GLU A 193 -5.61 -11.77 -12.94
CA GLU A 193 -4.79 -11.57 -14.14
C GLU A 193 -5.58 -11.82 -15.43
N GLN A 194 -6.39 -12.87 -15.46
CA GLN A 194 -7.28 -13.17 -16.58
C GLN A 194 -8.36 -12.07 -16.76
N LEU A 195 -8.96 -11.59 -15.67
CA LEU A 195 -9.89 -10.48 -15.69
C LEU A 195 -9.22 -9.22 -16.27
N ASN A 196 -8.04 -8.86 -15.79
CA ASN A 196 -7.29 -7.71 -16.28
C ASN A 196 -7.00 -7.81 -17.78
N THR A 197 -6.70 -9.01 -18.27
CA THR A 197 -6.50 -9.28 -19.70
C THR A 197 -7.81 -9.10 -20.46
N ALA A 198 -8.90 -9.69 -20.00
CA ALA A 198 -10.22 -9.65 -20.67
C ALA A 198 -10.83 -8.24 -20.69
N THR A 199 -10.52 -7.42 -19.68
CA THR A 199 -10.99 -6.01 -19.59
C THR A 199 -9.99 -5.00 -20.17
N HIS A 200 -8.89 -5.48 -20.77
CA HIS A 200 -7.80 -4.63 -21.28
C HIS A 200 -7.28 -3.63 -20.22
N THR A 201 -7.26 -4.05 -18.93
CA THR A 201 -6.76 -3.23 -17.84
C THR A 201 -5.25 -3.08 -17.95
N ALA A 202 -4.78 -1.84 -18.03
CA ALA A 202 -3.34 -1.56 -18.08
C ALA A 202 -2.68 -1.89 -16.73
N MET A 203 -1.59 -2.66 -16.79
CA MET A 203 -0.82 -3.08 -15.61
C MET A 203 0.59 -2.49 -15.65
N ASP A 204 1.05 -1.94 -14.54
CA ASP A 204 2.44 -1.49 -14.38
C ASP A 204 3.32 -2.66 -13.90
N SER A 205 4.64 -2.59 -14.20
CA SER A 205 5.61 -3.43 -13.49
C SER A 205 5.92 -2.85 -12.10
N PRO A 206 6.42 -3.66 -11.15
CA PRO A 206 6.87 -3.16 -9.85
C PRO A 206 7.91 -2.03 -9.98
N GLU A 207 8.78 -2.10 -10.98
CA GLU A 207 9.83 -1.09 -11.25
C GLU A 207 9.22 0.23 -11.72
N GLN A 208 8.19 0.19 -12.58
CA GLN A 208 7.47 1.39 -13.01
C GLN A 208 6.77 2.07 -11.82
N VAL A 209 6.17 1.27 -10.93
CA VAL A 209 5.57 1.76 -9.68
C VAL A 209 6.63 2.41 -8.80
N ALA A 210 7.79 1.76 -8.63
CA ALA A 210 8.88 2.26 -7.81
C ALA A 210 9.49 3.55 -8.37
N GLN A 211 9.68 3.66 -9.68
CA GLN A 211 10.13 4.91 -10.32
C GLN A 211 9.15 6.08 -10.10
N ALA A 212 7.84 5.79 -10.20
CA ALA A 212 6.81 6.78 -9.92
C ALA A 212 6.78 7.17 -8.44
N PHE A 213 7.07 6.23 -7.54
CA PHE A 213 7.17 6.45 -6.10
C PHE A 213 8.35 7.35 -5.75
N ILE A 214 9.55 7.12 -6.31
CA ILE A 214 10.71 7.99 -6.10
C ILE A 214 10.39 9.43 -6.51
N LYS A 215 9.79 9.63 -7.68
CA LYS A 215 9.35 10.96 -8.11
C LYS A 215 8.32 11.58 -7.16
N PHE A 216 7.48 10.77 -6.54
CA PHE A 216 6.51 11.21 -5.54
C PHE A 216 7.18 11.54 -4.21
N LEU A 217 8.09 10.70 -3.73
CA LEU A 217 8.79 10.84 -2.45
C LEU A 217 9.42 12.23 -2.27
N PHE A 218 10.02 12.76 -3.33
CA PHE A 218 10.70 14.06 -3.32
C PHE A 218 9.81 15.25 -3.73
N LYS A 219 8.51 15.04 -3.96
CA LYS A 219 7.55 16.11 -4.22
C LYS A 219 6.74 16.46 -2.97
N THR A 220 6.08 17.60 -2.98
CA THR A 220 5.25 18.08 -1.86
C THR A 220 3.78 17.63 -1.94
N SER A 221 3.36 16.98 -3.04
CA SER A 221 1.98 16.53 -3.22
C SER A 221 1.59 15.47 -2.18
N TRP A 222 0.43 15.63 -1.54
CA TRP A 222 -0.04 14.70 -0.52
C TRP A 222 -0.52 13.35 -1.07
N GLN A 223 -0.88 13.31 -2.37
CA GLN A 223 -1.33 12.07 -3.01
C GLN A 223 -0.77 11.93 -4.43
N LYS A 224 -0.63 10.67 -4.86
CA LYS A 224 -0.30 10.31 -6.24
C LYS A 224 -1.13 9.10 -6.66
N ARG A 225 -1.95 9.27 -7.70
CA ARG A 225 -2.65 8.19 -8.40
C ARG A 225 -1.85 7.84 -9.66
N LEU A 226 -1.51 6.56 -9.84
CA LEU A 226 -0.85 6.10 -11.06
C LEU A 226 -1.88 5.79 -12.16
N GLY A 227 -1.44 5.92 -13.41
CA GLY A 227 -2.29 5.77 -14.59
C GLY A 227 -3.06 7.06 -14.93
N PHE A 228 -2.93 7.51 -16.18
CA PHE A 228 -3.65 8.70 -16.62
C PHE A 228 -5.15 8.43 -16.78
N LYS A 229 -5.49 7.30 -17.40
CA LYS A 229 -6.88 6.88 -17.60
C LYS A 229 -7.58 6.63 -16.27
N GLU A 230 -6.93 5.90 -15.36
CA GLU A 230 -7.45 5.59 -14.04
C GLU A 230 -7.67 6.85 -13.21
N ARG A 231 -6.73 7.79 -13.26
CA ARG A 231 -6.91 9.09 -12.60
C ARG A 231 -8.10 9.87 -13.14
N PHE A 232 -8.26 9.91 -14.47
CA PHE A 232 -9.41 10.56 -15.10
C PHE A 232 -10.72 9.87 -14.68
N PHE A 233 -10.75 8.54 -14.71
CA PHE A 233 -11.94 7.76 -14.35
C PHE A 233 -12.35 7.95 -12.89
N THR A 234 -11.38 8.05 -11.97
CA THR A 234 -11.69 8.35 -10.56
C THR A 234 -12.26 9.77 -10.37
N ILE A 235 -11.83 10.75 -11.17
CA ILE A 235 -12.42 12.11 -11.12
C ILE A 235 -13.86 12.09 -11.67
N VAL A 236 -14.09 11.37 -12.76
CA VAL A 236 -15.45 11.19 -13.32
C VAL A 236 -16.35 10.49 -12.31
N ASN A 237 -15.84 9.47 -11.60
CA ASN A 237 -16.58 8.80 -10.53
C ASN A 237 -16.98 9.75 -9.39
N ASP A 238 -16.07 10.65 -8.99
CA ASP A 238 -16.35 11.60 -7.91
C ASP A 238 -17.40 12.66 -8.31
N LEU A 239 -17.43 13.07 -9.59
CA LEU A 239 -18.29 14.15 -10.08
C LEU A 239 -19.59 13.63 -10.72
N PHE A 240 -19.53 12.51 -11.41
CA PHE A 240 -20.60 11.93 -12.23
C PHE A 240 -20.69 10.41 -12.02
N PRO A 241 -21.04 9.92 -10.81
CA PRO A 241 -21.01 8.49 -10.49
C PRO A 241 -21.87 7.65 -11.45
N ALA A 242 -23.00 8.14 -11.90
CA ALA A 242 -23.87 7.44 -12.83
C ALA A 242 -23.21 7.10 -14.19
N VAL A 243 -22.22 7.88 -14.62
CA VAL A 243 -21.44 7.60 -15.85
C VAL A 243 -20.51 6.40 -15.60
N THR A 244 -19.87 6.40 -14.44
CA THR A 244 -19.00 5.28 -14.00
C THR A 244 -19.81 4.02 -13.81
N ASP A 245 -20.96 4.10 -13.14
CA ASP A 245 -21.86 2.96 -12.90
C ASP A 245 -22.29 2.32 -14.22
N ARG A 246 -22.66 3.12 -15.22
CA ARG A 246 -23.01 2.61 -16.55
C ARG A 246 -21.83 1.90 -17.22
N ALA A 247 -20.64 2.47 -17.16
CA ALA A 247 -19.44 1.88 -17.74
C ALA A 247 -19.06 0.55 -17.08
N ILE A 248 -19.13 0.48 -15.75
CA ILE A 248 -18.87 -0.76 -14.98
C ILE A 248 -19.98 -1.78 -15.24
N HIS A 249 -21.24 -1.35 -15.30
CA HIS A 249 -22.36 -2.24 -15.62
C HIS A 249 -22.18 -2.96 -16.95
N GLN A 250 -21.67 -2.28 -17.98
CA GLN A 250 -21.36 -2.90 -19.28
C GLN A 250 -20.28 -3.98 -19.19
N GLN A 251 -19.35 -3.88 -18.21
CA GLN A 251 -18.30 -4.88 -17.97
C GLN A 251 -18.75 -6.01 -17.02
N LEU A 252 -19.88 -5.84 -16.32
CA LEU A 252 -20.35 -6.78 -15.31
C LEU A 252 -20.48 -8.24 -15.79
N PRO A 253 -20.95 -8.52 -17.05
CA PRO A 253 -21.00 -9.90 -17.54
C PRO A 253 -19.60 -10.54 -17.63
N ILE A 254 -18.59 -9.77 -18.04
CA ILE A 254 -17.19 -10.24 -18.11
C ILE A 254 -16.68 -10.49 -16.68
N ILE A 255 -16.89 -9.52 -15.78
CA ILE A 255 -16.45 -9.64 -14.38
C ILE A 255 -17.04 -10.86 -13.71
N LYS A 256 -18.36 -11.09 -13.86
CA LYS A 256 -19.08 -12.24 -13.29
C LYS A 256 -18.53 -13.58 -13.77
N LYS A 257 -18.07 -13.69 -15.01
CA LYS A 257 -17.44 -14.90 -15.53
C LYS A 257 -16.22 -15.33 -14.71
N TYR A 258 -15.43 -14.36 -14.18
CA TYR A 258 -14.23 -14.65 -13.37
C TYR A 258 -14.52 -14.70 -11.87
N LEU A 259 -15.72 -14.28 -11.42
CA LEU A 259 -16.15 -14.42 -10.02
C LEU A 259 -16.65 -15.84 -9.69
N SER A 260 -17.28 -16.53 -10.66
CA SER A 260 -17.80 -17.85 -10.41
C SER A 260 -16.66 -18.90 -10.34
N LYS A 261 -16.59 -19.65 -9.23
CA LYS A 261 -15.64 -20.76 -9.04
C LYS A 261 -15.99 -22.00 -9.90
N LYS A 262 -17.07 -22.00 -10.70
CA LYS A 262 -17.64 -23.20 -11.31
C LYS A 262 -16.99 -23.62 -12.64
N ASP A 263 -16.11 -22.83 -13.24
CA ASP A 263 -15.62 -23.10 -14.61
C ASP A 263 -14.09 -22.93 -14.80
N LEU A 264 -13.27 -23.26 -13.78
CA LEU A 264 -11.82 -23.32 -13.92
C LEU A 264 -11.25 -24.62 -13.39
#